data_5888e2c3a19289bd1b7ba3843959806c
#
_entry.id   5888e2c3a19289bd1b7ba3843959806c
#
_cell.length_a   1.000
_cell.length_b   1.000
_cell.length_c   1.000
_cell.angle_alpha   90.00
_cell.angle_beta   90.00
_cell.angle_gamma   90.00
#
_symmetry.space_group_name_H-M   'P 1'
#
loop_
_entity.id
_entity.type
_entity.pdbx_description
1 polymer ?
#
loop_
_entity_poly.entity_id
_entity_poly.type
_entity_poly.pdbx_seq_one_letter_code
_entity_poly.pdbx_strand_id
1 'polypeptide(L)'
;NYHHQNILAFGDLLHRIHPLAGQGFNMTIRDIKVLSSIIQNKINLGLQLNSSILSDFEKETKNKNFIFSSSIDFIYEVFNFDKKIKNKVFNNILKIIGKNTRLTNYFIKVADKGLNL
;
A
#
# COMPACT_ATOMS: atom_id res chain seq x y z
N ASN A 1 6.47 14.09 -4.95
CA ASN A 1 5.50 14.15 -6.05
C ASN A 1 5.57 12.87 -6.87
N TYR A 2 4.42 12.37 -7.31
CA TYR A 2 4.32 11.16 -8.15
C TYR A 2 4.52 11.48 -9.64
N HIS A 3 4.38 12.74 -10.00
CA HIS A 3 4.57 13.17 -11.38
C HIS A 3 5.34 14.48 -11.49
N HIS A 4 5.94 14.67 -12.65
CA HIS A 4 6.55 15.93 -13.07
C HIS A 4 6.14 16.21 -14.52
N GLN A 5 5.52 17.35 -14.75
CA GLN A 5 4.90 17.68 -16.06
C GLN A 5 3.97 16.54 -16.53
N ASN A 6 4.27 15.89 -17.65
CA ASN A 6 3.51 14.79 -18.23
C ASN A 6 4.11 13.39 -17.96
N ILE A 7 5.10 13.30 -17.06
CA ILE A 7 5.76 12.05 -16.71
C ILE A 7 5.27 11.59 -15.35
N LEU A 8 4.73 10.36 -15.29
CA LEU A 8 4.29 9.70 -14.06
C LEU A 8 5.37 8.71 -13.62
N ALA A 9 5.80 8.79 -12.37
CA ALA A 9 6.53 7.72 -11.72
C ALA A 9 5.55 6.59 -11.38
N PHE A 10 5.96 5.32 -11.54
CA PHE A 10 5.09 4.18 -11.36
C PHE A 10 5.84 2.95 -10.84
N GLY A 11 5.13 2.04 -10.16
CA GLY A 11 5.72 0.80 -9.64
C GLY A 11 6.83 1.04 -8.62
N ASP A 12 7.96 0.37 -8.78
CA ASP A 12 9.10 0.44 -7.85
C ASP A 12 9.72 1.84 -7.72
N LEU A 13 9.44 2.75 -8.66
CA LEU A 13 9.83 4.16 -8.54
C LEU A 13 9.02 4.89 -7.46
N LEU A 14 7.78 4.46 -7.22
CA LEU A 14 6.92 5.02 -6.17
C LEU A 14 7.00 4.25 -4.86
N HIS A 15 7.17 2.92 -4.95
CA HIS A 15 7.01 2.00 -3.82
C HIS A 15 8.31 1.26 -3.52
N ARG A 16 9.24 1.95 -2.90
CA ARG A 16 10.45 1.33 -2.39
C ARG A 16 10.16 0.72 -1.02
N ILE A 17 9.52 -0.45 -1.02
CA ILE A 17 9.20 -1.20 0.19
C ILE A 17 10.12 -2.41 0.34
N HIS A 18 10.26 -2.89 1.57
CA HIS A 18 10.97 -4.13 1.83
C HIS A 18 10.32 -5.30 1.06
N PRO A 19 11.08 -6.21 0.41
CA PRO A 19 10.55 -7.29 -0.41
C PRO A 19 9.84 -8.39 0.40
N LEU A 20 8.96 -8.00 1.32
CA LEU A 20 8.12 -8.93 2.06
C LEU A 20 6.98 -9.41 1.16
N ALA A 21 7.03 -10.70 0.82
CA ALA A 21 5.95 -11.42 0.14
C ALA A 21 5.42 -10.79 -1.18
N GLY A 22 6.28 -10.12 -1.97
CA GLY A 22 5.87 -9.58 -3.28
C GLY A 22 4.87 -8.41 -3.21
N GLN A 23 4.74 -7.73 -2.09
CA GLN A 23 3.75 -6.66 -1.89
C GLN A 23 3.93 -5.46 -2.81
N GLY A 24 5.17 -5.18 -3.29
CA GLY A 24 5.43 -4.13 -4.28
C GLY A 24 4.65 -4.35 -5.58
N PHE A 25 4.61 -5.58 -6.08
CA PHE A 25 3.84 -5.95 -7.26
C PHE A 25 2.32 -5.74 -7.03
N ASN A 26 1.81 -6.15 -5.88
CA ASN A 26 0.39 -5.97 -5.53
C ASN A 26 0.01 -4.48 -5.45
N MET A 27 0.90 -3.63 -4.92
CA MET A 27 0.71 -2.17 -4.92
C MET A 27 0.65 -1.63 -6.35
N THR A 28 1.56 -2.06 -7.22
CA THR A 28 1.57 -1.65 -8.62
C THR A 28 0.28 -2.03 -9.35
N ILE A 29 -0.24 -3.25 -9.15
CA ILE A 29 -1.50 -3.68 -9.74
C ILE A 29 -2.69 -2.82 -9.24
N ARG A 30 -2.69 -2.47 -7.95
CA ARG A 30 -3.70 -1.58 -7.39
C ARG A 30 -3.63 -0.19 -8.01
N ASP A 31 -2.43 0.36 -8.15
CA ASP A 31 -2.22 1.67 -8.77
C ASP A 31 -2.67 1.69 -10.24
N ILE A 32 -2.43 0.60 -10.99
CA ILE A 32 -2.95 0.43 -12.36
C ILE A 32 -4.48 0.53 -12.37
N LYS A 33 -5.15 -0.15 -11.43
CA LYS A 33 -6.62 -0.11 -11.34
C LYS A 33 -7.15 1.30 -11.07
N VAL A 34 -6.51 2.03 -10.15
CA VAL A 34 -6.88 3.41 -9.83
C VAL A 34 -6.68 4.32 -11.03
N LEU A 35 -5.51 4.26 -11.67
CA LEU A 35 -5.22 5.06 -12.86
C LEU A 35 -6.19 4.76 -14.00
N SER A 36 -6.47 3.49 -14.25
CA SER A 36 -7.44 3.06 -15.28
C SER A 36 -8.84 3.57 -14.97
N SER A 37 -9.27 3.54 -13.72
CA SER A 37 -10.57 4.07 -13.30
C SER A 37 -10.67 5.58 -13.52
N ILE A 38 -9.63 6.35 -13.19
CA ILE A 38 -9.58 7.80 -13.40
C ILE A 38 -9.70 8.11 -14.90
N ILE A 39 -8.93 7.40 -15.75
CA ILE A 39 -8.96 7.58 -17.20
C ILE A 39 -10.36 7.26 -17.75
N GLN A 40 -10.93 6.11 -17.37
CA GLN A 40 -12.24 5.68 -17.82
C GLN A 40 -13.34 6.66 -17.41
N ASN A 41 -13.29 7.17 -16.19
CA ASN A 41 -14.25 8.18 -15.73
C ASN A 41 -14.17 9.47 -16.55
N LYS A 42 -12.98 9.95 -16.88
CA LYS A 42 -12.81 11.15 -17.72
C LYS A 42 -13.34 10.90 -19.13
N ILE A 43 -13.08 9.73 -19.71
CA ILE A 43 -13.62 9.36 -21.03
C ILE A 43 -15.16 9.35 -20.99
N ASN A 44 -15.76 8.70 -19.99
CA ASN A 44 -17.21 8.60 -19.85
C ASN A 44 -17.90 9.97 -19.68
N LEU A 45 -17.18 10.93 -19.07
CA LEU A 45 -17.67 12.30 -18.89
C LEU A 45 -17.33 13.23 -20.07
N GLY A 46 -16.69 12.73 -21.12
CA GLY A 46 -16.27 13.54 -22.27
C GLY A 46 -15.19 14.58 -21.94
N LEU A 47 -14.43 14.36 -20.85
CA LEU A 47 -13.38 15.27 -20.41
C LEU A 47 -12.06 14.99 -21.16
N GLN A 48 -11.24 16.03 -21.31
CA GLN A 48 -9.93 15.88 -21.94
C GLN A 48 -8.99 15.05 -21.09
N LEU A 49 -8.23 14.16 -21.74
CA LEU A 49 -7.15 13.40 -21.14
C LEU A 49 -5.87 14.26 -21.12
N ASN A 50 -5.66 14.99 -20.07
CA ASN A 50 -4.50 15.86 -19.87
C ASN A 50 -3.77 15.53 -18.56
N SER A 51 -2.75 16.33 -18.21
CA SER A 51 -1.92 16.12 -17.01
C SER A 51 -2.71 16.14 -15.69
N SER A 52 -3.97 16.61 -15.66
CA SER A 52 -4.79 16.54 -14.46
C SER A 52 -5.02 15.11 -13.98
N ILE A 53 -4.99 14.12 -14.87
CA ILE A 53 -5.06 12.69 -14.54
C ILE A 53 -3.96 12.31 -13.54
N LEU A 54 -2.76 12.82 -13.74
CA LEU A 54 -1.60 12.51 -12.91
C LEU A 54 -1.76 13.10 -11.50
N SER A 55 -2.30 14.31 -11.41
CA SER A 55 -2.63 14.95 -10.14
C SER A 55 -3.75 14.23 -9.40
N ASP A 56 -4.78 13.79 -10.11
CA ASP A 56 -5.89 13.03 -9.53
C ASP A 56 -5.38 11.67 -9.01
N PHE A 57 -4.53 10.99 -9.79
CA PHE A 57 -3.88 9.75 -9.38
C PHE A 57 -3.02 9.93 -8.11
N GLU A 58 -2.17 10.97 -8.05
CA GLU A 58 -1.37 11.26 -6.85
C GLU A 58 -2.25 11.49 -5.63
N LYS A 59 -3.32 12.27 -5.75
CA LYS A 59 -4.25 12.54 -4.65
C LYS A 59 -4.93 11.28 -4.12
N GLU A 60 -5.36 10.38 -5.02
CA GLU A 60 -6.06 9.17 -4.62
C GLU A 60 -5.14 8.11 -4.01
N THR A 61 -3.89 8.05 -4.46
CA THR A 61 -3.02 6.91 -4.12
C THR A 61 -1.99 7.23 -3.06
N LYS A 62 -1.46 8.47 -3.00
CA LYS A 62 -0.30 8.82 -2.19
C LYS A 62 -0.44 8.48 -0.71
N ASN A 63 -1.53 8.89 -0.07
CA ASN A 63 -1.75 8.63 1.35
C ASN A 63 -1.96 7.13 1.62
N LYS A 64 -2.71 6.44 0.76
CA LYS A 64 -2.96 5.00 0.88
C LYS A 64 -1.67 4.20 0.73
N ASN A 65 -0.85 4.56 -0.24
CA ASN A 65 0.42 3.92 -0.51
C ASN A 65 1.43 4.20 0.62
N PHE A 66 1.45 5.42 1.17
CA PHE A 66 2.29 5.74 2.33
C PHE A 66 1.92 4.93 3.56
N ILE A 67 0.63 4.84 3.90
CA ILE A 67 0.16 4.06 5.05
C ILE A 67 0.52 2.58 4.85
N PHE A 68 0.30 2.05 3.66
CA PHE A 68 0.56 0.65 3.36
C PHE A 68 2.05 0.31 3.44
N SER A 69 2.92 1.10 2.80
CA SER A 69 4.37 0.90 2.84
C SER A 69 4.92 1.02 4.26
N SER A 70 4.50 2.05 5.01
CA SER A 70 4.90 2.23 6.41
C SER A 70 4.46 1.06 7.29
N SER A 71 3.30 0.47 7.02
CA SER A 71 2.82 -0.70 7.75
C SER A 71 3.68 -1.95 7.47
N ILE A 72 4.12 -2.14 6.23
CA ILE A 72 5.02 -3.24 5.86
C ILE A 72 6.39 -3.06 6.52
N ASP A 73 6.95 -1.85 6.46
CA ASP A 73 8.24 -1.54 7.08
C ASP A 73 8.16 -1.72 8.60
N PHE A 74 7.08 -1.30 9.23
CA PHE A 74 6.84 -1.53 10.66
C PHE A 74 6.79 -3.03 11.01
N ILE A 75 6.06 -3.83 10.24
CA ILE A 75 6.00 -5.28 10.43
C ILE A 75 7.42 -5.88 10.30
N TYR A 76 8.16 -5.48 9.28
CA TYR A 76 9.54 -5.94 9.08
C TYR A 76 10.45 -5.60 10.27
N GLU A 77 10.39 -4.38 10.76
CA GLU A 77 11.17 -3.93 11.93
C GLU A 77 10.81 -4.72 13.19
N VAL A 78 9.51 -4.95 13.43
CA VAL A 78 9.04 -5.76 14.57
C VAL A 78 9.60 -7.18 14.50
N PHE A 79 9.58 -7.83 13.33
CA PHE A 79 10.14 -9.18 13.16
C PHE A 79 11.68 -9.21 13.26
N ASN A 80 12.37 -8.17 12.81
CA ASN A 80 13.82 -8.07 12.96
C ASN A 80 14.25 -7.80 14.41
N PHE A 81 13.46 -7.04 15.15
CA PHE A 81 13.70 -6.77 16.57
C PHE A 81 13.61 -8.05 17.40
N ASP A 82 12.70 -8.96 17.05
CA ASP A 82 12.56 -10.27 17.72
C ASP A 82 13.79 -11.17 17.56
N LYS A 83 14.47 -11.12 16.42
CA LYS A 83 15.72 -11.86 16.21
C LYS A 83 16.85 -11.40 17.12
N LYS A 84 16.84 -10.14 17.58
CA LYS A 84 17.85 -9.56 18.46
C LYS A 84 17.54 -9.73 19.95
N ILE A 85 16.28 -9.86 20.31
CA ILE A 85 15.83 -9.93 21.71
C ILE A 85 14.96 -11.18 21.86
N LYS A 86 15.56 -12.27 22.40
CA LYS A 86 14.84 -13.46 22.89
C LYS A 86 13.90 -13.07 24.03
N ASN A 87 12.78 -12.41 23.77
CA ASN A 87 11.96 -11.87 24.85
C ASN A 87 10.51 -12.37 24.85
N LYS A 88 10.06 -12.78 26.06
CA LYS A 88 8.67 -13.08 26.44
C LYS A 88 7.65 -11.99 26.01
N VAL A 89 8.10 -10.75 25.80
CA VAL A 89 7.24 -9.61 25.43
C VAL A 89 6.64 -9.79 24.03
N PHE A 90 7.44 -10.22 23.04
CA PHE A 90 6.94 -10.43 21.68
C PHE A 90 5.95 -11.59 21.60
N ASN A 91 6.24 -12.70 22.30
CA ASN A 91 5.30 -13.83 22.40
C ASN A 91 3.97 -13.41 23.04
N ASN A 92 3.98 -12.48 23.98
CA ASN A 92 2.75 -11.94 24.58
C ASN A 92 2.00 -11.03 23.60
N ILE A 93 2.68 -10.19 22.82
CA ILE A 93 2.08 -9.35 21.78
C ILE A 93 1.45 -10.23 20.70
N LEU A 94 2.15 -11.24 20.20
CA LEU A 94 1.60 -12.19 19.22
C LEU A 94 0.40 -12.97 19.79
N LYS A 95 0.44 -13.37 21.05
CA LYS A 95 -0.71 -14.01 21.73
C LYS A 95 -1.91 -13.08 21.83
N ILE A 96 -1.69 -11.78 22.09
CA ILE A 96 -2.78 -10.78 22.15
C ILE A 96 -3.38 -10.55 20.77
N ILE A 97 -2.53 -10.39 19.74
CA ILE A 97 -2.98 -10.23 18.34
C ILE A 97 -3.69 -11.50 17.86
N GLY A 98 -3.11 -12.69 18.10
CA GLY A 98 -3.71 -13.97 17.69
C GLY A 98 -4.99 -14.35 18.42
N LYS A 99 -5.20 -13.87 19.66
CA LYS A 99 -6.46 -14.03 20.41
C LYS A 99 -7.55 -13.05 19.98
N ASN A 100 -7.19 -11.94 19.36
CA ASN A 100 -8.17 -10.95 18.92
C ASN A 100 -8.57 -11.22 17.46
N THR A 101 -9.62 -12.01 17.29
CA THR A 101 -10.15 -12.42 15.98
C THR A 101 -10.43 -11.23 15.05
N ARG A 102 -10.79 -10.07 15.58
CA ARG A 102 -11.03 -8.85 14.79
C ARG A 102 -9.74 -8.29 14.21
N LEU A 103 -8.67 -8.22 14.99
CA LEU A 103 -7.36 -7.77 14.52
C LEU A 103 -6.77 -8.76 13.51
N THR A 104 -6.82 -10.05 13.79
CA THR A 104 -6.35 -11.09 12.88
C THR A 104 -7.08 -11.03 11.54
N ASN A 105 -8.41 -10.95 11.56
CA ASN A 105 -9.22 -10.82 10.34
C ASN A 105 -8.95 -9.52 9.58
N TYR A 106 -8.66 -8.43 10.29
CA TYR A 106 -8.26 -7.17 9.67
C TYR A 106 -6.91 -7.32 8.94
N PHE A 107 -5.91 -7.90 9.59
CA PHE A 107 -4.60 -8.17 8.98
C PHE A 107 -4.69 -9.11 7.77
N ILE A 108 -5.49 -10.18 7.87
CA ILE A 108 -5.74 -11.10 6.74
C ILE A 108 -6.41 -10.37 5.58
N LYS A 109 -7.45 -9.57 5.85
CA LYS A 109 -8.10 -8.76 4.80
C LYS A 109 -7.15 -7.77 4.13
N VAL A 110 -6.28 -7.12 4.90
CA VAL A 110 -5.28 -6.18 4.37
C VAL A 110 -4.25 -6.93 3.52
N ALA A 111 -3.83 -8.14 3.94
CA ALA A 111 -2.90 -8.96 3.19
C ALA A 111 -3.51 -9.49 1.88
N ASP A 112 -4.77 -9.95 1.91
CA ASP A 112 -5.43 -10.57 0.75
C ASP A 112 -6.00 -9.56 -0.25
N LYS A 113 -6.58 -8.46 0.24
CA LYS A 113 -7.35 -7.51 -0.58
C LYS A 113 -6.69 -6.13 -0.69
N GLY A 114 -5.61 -5.89 0.02
CA GLY A 114 -5.09 -4.55 0.21
C GLY A 114 -6.04 -3.69 1.06
N LEU A 115 -5.61 -2.47 1.37
CA LEU A 115 -6.46 -1.48 2.03
C LEU A 115 -7.53 -0.99 1.03
N ASN A 116 -8.68 -1.66 0.98
CA ASN A 116 -9.90 -1.06 0.46
C ASN A 116 -10.45 -0.15 1.57
N LEU A 117 -10.00 1.09 1.55
CA LEU A 117 -10.61 2.22 2.24
C LEU A 117 -11.54 2.94 1.28
#